data_0f308b784454c7e655dd6d9ca5269f91
#
_entry.id   0f308b784454c7e655dd6d9ca5269f91
#
_cell.length_a   1.000
_cell.length_b   1.000
_cell.length_c   1.000
_cell.angle_alpha   90.00
_cell.angle_beta   90.00
_cell.angle_gamma   90.00
#
_symmetry.space_group_name_H-M   'P 1'
#
loop_
_entity.id
_entity.type
_entity.pdbx_description
1 polymer ?
#
loop_
_entity_poly.entity_id
_entity_poly.type
_entity_poly.pdbx_seq_one_letter_code
_entity_poly.pdbx_strand_id
1 'polypeptide(L)'
;QEHYDSIQIKKAMQDLHITKASELKEYNCVTLANKLRTGYNKLMIIRKLNDLGYLPSAENAISIYDIPMSRKMRNIFLRNGIVYLAQLSAYPREEILQFRNVGELAMSEIDTLCEKYGIQIRSLSPIKEAFSEFQFHKKIYPLFFRGNIFSVDDIRNKSAHDLYDICEQDY
;
A
#
# COMPACT_ATOMS: atom_id res chain seq x y z
N GLN A 1 -2.76 1.44 31.25
CA GLN A 1 -2.29 1.67 29.86
C GLN A 1 -2.09 0.37 29.10
N GLU A 2 -1.41 -0.64 29.67
CA GLU A 2 -1.22 -1.96 29.05
C GLU A 2 -2.53 -2.65 28.69
N HIS A 3 -3.58 -2.52 29.52
CA HIS A 3 -4.88 -3.12 29.26
C HIS A 3 -5.60 -2.44 28.08
N TYR A 4 -5.54 -1.11 27.99
CA TYR A 4 -6.10 -0.36 26.87
C TYR A 4 -5.40 -0.71 25.55
N ASP A 5 -4.09 -0.80 25.60
CA ASP A 5 -3.28 -1.17 24.44
C ASP A 5 -3.59 -2.59 23.93
N SER A 6 -3.83 -3.53 24.83
CA SER A 6 -4.20 -4.91 24.45
C SER A 6 -5.57 -4.98 23.77
N ILE A 7 -6.52 -4.14 24.19
CA ILE A 7 -7.85 -4.02 23.55
C ILE A 7 -7.71 -3.45 22.14
N GLN A 8 -6.90 -2.42 21.96
CA GLN A 8 -6.66 -1.80 20.66
C GLN A 8 -5.99 -2.78 19.68
N ILE A 9 -5.01 -3.54 20.15
CA ILE A 9 -4.34 -4.58 19.34
C ILE A 9 -5.34 -5.67 18.95
N LYS A 10 -6.15 -6.16 19.87
CA LYS A 10 -7.18 -7.15 19.58
C LYS A 10 -8.19 -6.66 18.54
N LYS A 11 -8.62 -5.39 18.66
CA LYS A 11 -9.53 -4.78 17.68
C LYS A 11 -8.87 -4.68 16.30
N ALA A 12 -7.61 -4.26 16.22
CA ALA A 12 -6.87 -4.21 14.96
C ALA A 12 -6.75 -5.61 14.33
N MET A 13 -6.48 -6.63 15.13
CA MET A 13 -6.43 -8.02 14.66
C MET A 13 -7.79 -8.50 14.15
N GLN A 14 -8.89 -8.14 14.81
CA GLN A 14 -10.24 -8.45 14.34
C GLN A 14 -10.55 -7.77 13.00
N ASP A 15 -10.20 -6.49 12.85
CA ASP A 15 -10.40 -5.74 11.60
C ASP A 15 -9.62 -6.36 10.43
N LEU A 16 -8.51 -7.05 10.70
CA LEU A 16 -7.70 -7.78 9.73
C LEU A 16 -8.11 -9.24 9.54
N HIS A 17 -9.12 -9.72 10.27
CA HIS A 17 -9.43 -11.15 10.35
C HIS A 17 -8.24 -12.02 10.80
N ILE A 18 -7.35 -11.45 11.61
CA ILE A 18 -6.18 -12.14 12.16
C ILE A 18 -6.59 -12.79 13.47
N THR A 19 -6.44 -14.11 13.55
CA THR A 19 -6.78 -14.90 14.76
C THR A 19 -5.57 -15.16 15.65
N LYS A 20 -4.37 -15.15 15.08
CA LYS A 20 -3.11 -15.43 15.79
C LYS A 20 -2.11 -14.30 15.61
N ALA A 21 -1.41 -13.94 16.66
CA ALA A 21 -0.36 -12.92 16.63
C ALA A 21 0.76 -13.25 15.62
N SER A 22 1.02 -14.54 15.36
CA SER A 22 2.01 -14.98 14.37
C SER A 22 1.69 -14.54 12.93
N GLU A 23 0.41 -14.33 12.60
CA GLU A 23 -0.01 -13.86 11.28
C GLU A 23 0.42 -12.40 11.03
N LEU A 24 0.68 -11.62 12.08
CA LEU A 24 1.21 -10.26 11.96
C LEU A 24 2.62 -10.22 11.34
N LYS A 25 3.37 -11.32 11.41
CA LYS A 25 4.70 -11.42 10.79
C LYS A 25 4.67 -11.40 9.27
N GLU A 26 3.50 -11.57 8.66
CA GLU A 26 3.31 -11.47 7.21
C GLU A 26 3.25 -10.01 6.72
N TYR A 27 3.09 -9.05 7.65
CA TYR A 27 2.93 -7.63 7.35
C TYR A 27 4.02 -6.80 8.03
N ASN A 28 4.67 -5.91 7.29
CA ASN A 28 5.39 -4.80 7.89
C ASN A 28 4.43 -3.61 8.13
N CYS A 29 4.90 -2.53 8.75
CA CYS A 29 4.03 -1.39 9.06
C CYS A 29 3.42 -0.74 7.80
N VAL A 30 4.12 -0.73 6.68
CA VAL A 30 3.66 -0.17 5.40
C VAL A 30 2.57 -1.04 4.78
N THR A 31 2.80 -2.34 4.66
CA THR A 31 1.83 -3.28 4.10
C THR A 31 0.58 -3.41 4.98
N LEU A 32 0.76 -3.35 6.30
CA LEU A 32 -0.36 -3.34 7.24
C LEU A 32 -1.21 -2.07 7.09
N ALA A 33 -0.59 -0.91 6.91
CA ALA A 33 -1.28 0.34 6.65
C ALA A 33 -2.09 0.28 5.35
N ASN A 34 -1.53 -0.29 4.28
CA ASN A 34 -2.26 -0.50 3.02
C ASN A 34 -3.46 -1.44 3.21
N LYS A 35 -3.30 -2.50 3.97
CA LYS A 35 -4.38 -3.46 4.25
C LYS A 35 -5.54 -2.81 5.04
N LEU A 36 -5.22 -1.96 6.02
CA LEU A 36 -6.21 -1.34 6.90
C LEU A 36 -6.85 -0.06 6.35
N ARG A 37 -6.26 0.56 5.33
CA ARG A 37 -6.67 1.88 4.79
C ARG A 37 -6.87 2.88 5.92
N THR A 38 -5.77 3.29 6.55
CA THR A 38 -5.82 3.82 7.91
C THR A 38 -5.83 5.33 8.00
N GLY A 39 -6.52 5.86 9.06
CA GLY A 39 -6.35 7.20 9.60
C GLY A 39 -5.42 7.21 10.83
N TYR A 40 -5.32 8.37 11.48
CA TYR A 40 -4.38 8.61 12.58
C TYR A 40 -4.42 7.56 13.70
N ASN A 41 -5.60 7.19 14.18
CA ASN A 41 -5.73 6.26 15.31
C ASN A 41 -5.14 4.88 14.99
N LYS A 42 -5.37 4.39 13.79
CA LYS A 42 -4.82 3.09 13.35
C LYS A 42 -3.31 3.18 13.13
N LEU A 43 -2.81 4.33 12.64
CA LEU A 43 -1.37 4.56 12.53
C LEU A 43 -0.67 4.40 13.88
N MET A 44 -1.24 4.95 14.95
CA MET A 44 -0.66 4.83 16.29
C MET A 44 -0.59 3.38 16.77
N ILE A 45 -1.61 2.57 16.44
CA ILE A 45 -1.59 1.13 16.75
C ILE A 45 -0.49 0.41 15.96
N ILE A 46 -0.37 0.70 14.67
CA ILE A 46 0.66 0.11 13.81
C ILE A 46 2.06 0.51 14.30
N ARG A 47 2.27 1.79 14.63
CA ARG A 47 3.54 2.26 15.20
C ARG A 47 3.88 1.50 16.49
N LYS A 48 2.93 1.30 17.37
CA LYS A 48 3.14 0.58 18.62
C LYS A 48 3.47 -0.89 18.38
N LEU A 49 2.77 -1.56 17.47
CA LEU A 49 3.08 -2.94 17.09
C LEU A 49 4.51 -3.05 16.52
N ASN A 50 4.90 -2.08 15.72
CA ASN A 50 6.24 -2.02 15.16
C ASN A 50 7.31 -1.80 16.24
N ASP A 51 7.08 -0.86 17.16
CA ASP A 51 8.00 -0.53 18.26
C ASP A 51 8.17 -1.71 19.24
N LEU A 52 7.12 -2.49 19.43
CA LEU A 52 7.16 -3.70 20.27
C LEU A 52 7.76 -4.93 19.57
N GLY A 53 8.16 -4.80 18.30
CA GLY A 53 8.78 -5.88 17.55
C GLY A 53 7.83 -6.95 17.03
N TYR A 54 6.53 -6.70 16.99
CA TYR A 54 5.53 -7.63 16.43
C TYR A 54 5.51 -7.62 14.90
N LEU A 55 6.01 -6.57 14.27
CA LEU A 55 6.03 -6.43 12.82
C LEU A 55 7.46 -6.56 12.30
N PRO A 56 7.65 -7.20 11.14
CA PRO A 56 8.93 -7.15 10.42
C PRO A 56 9.32 -5.71 10.12
N SER A 57 10.61 -5.43 10.04
CA SER A 57 11.12 -4.11 9.66
C SER A 57 10.72 -3.77 8.22
N ALA A 58 10.43 -2.49 7.98
CA ALA A 58 10.13 -1.96 6.66
C ALA A 58 11.14 -0.89 6.27
N GLU A 59 11.63 -0.96 5.05
CA GLU A 59 12.47 0.08 4.48
C GLU A 59 11.63 1.34 4.21
N ASN A 60 12.24 2.51 4.43
CA ASN A 60 11.62 3.81 4.16
C ASN A 60 10.23 4.01 4.77
N ALA A 61 9.97 3.43 5.92
CA ALA A 61 8.71 3.57 6.64
C ALA A 61 8.59 4.96 7.30
N ILE A 62 8.53 5.99 6.47
CA ILE A 62 8.45 7.39 6.91
C ILE A 62 6.99 7.79 7.00
N SER A 63 6.55 8.17 8.21
CA SER A 63 5.20 8.68 8.44
C SER A 63 5.03 10.05 7.81
N ILE A 64 3.87 10.30 7.19
CA ILE A 64 3.52 11.63 6.66
C ILE A 64 3.41 12.71 7.75
N TYR A 65 3.31 12.30 9.02
CA TYR A 65 3.31 13.22 10.16
C TYR A 65 4.72 13.69 10.56
N ASP A 66 5.75 12.97 10.12
CA ASP A 66 7.14 13.25 10.46
C ASP A 66 7.90 14.02 9.37
N ILE A 67 7.23 14.36 8.27
CA ILE A 67 7.82 15.08 7.15
C ILE A 67 7.08 16.38 6.85
N PRO A 68 7.81 17.44 6.43
CA PRO A 68 7.19 18.69 6.03
C PRO A 68 6.34 18.51 4.77
N MET A 69 5.09 18.94 4.82
CA MET A 69 4.20 19.03 3.67
C MET A 69 3.07 20.01 3.94
N SER A 70 2.41 20.47 2.88
CA SER A 70 1.24 21.31 3.01
C SER A 70 0.08 20.54 3.67
N ARG A 71 -0.81 21.27 4.35
CA ARG A 71 -2.04 20.69 4.91
C ARG A 71 -2.90 20.03 3.85
N LYS A 72 -2.95 20.63 2.66
CA LYS A 72 -3.67 20.08 1.51
C LYS A 72 -3.12 18.70 1.11
N MET A 73 -1.81 18.58 1.00
CA MET A 73 -1.14 17.33 0.64
C MET A 73 -1.39 16.25 1.70
N ARG A 74 -1.24 16.60 2.96
CA ARG A 74 -1.52 15.67 4.07
C ARG A 74 -2.96 15.17 4.06
N ASN A 75 -3.92 16.06 3.80
CA ASN A 75 -5.33 15.69 3.69
C ASN A 75 -5.59 14.75 2.50
N ILE A 76 -4.93 14.95 1.37
CA ILE A 76 -5.00 14.04 0.23
C ILE A 76 -4.56 12.63 0.65
N PHE A 77 -3.42 12.51 1.28
CA PHE A 77 -2.90 11.22 1.74
C PHE A 77 -3.84 10.53 2.74
N LEU A 78 -4.28 11.24 3.75
CA LEU A 78 -5.17 10.69 4.79
C LEU A 78 -6.51 10.21 4.22
N ARG A 79 -7.09 10.95 3.28
CA ARG A 79 -8.35 10.56 2.63
C ARG A 79 -8.23 9.30 1.80
N ASN A 80 -7.03 9.00 1.33
CA ASN A 80 -6.74 7.81 0.53
C ASN A 80 -6.07 6.69 1.34
N GLY A 81 -6.04 6.82 2.67
CA GLY A 81 -5.49 5.80 3.56
C GLY A 81 -3.97 5.71 3.55
N ILE A 82 -3.29 6.77 3.14
CA ILE A 82 -1.82 6.85 3.11
C ILE A 82 -1.32 7.52 4.39
N VAL A 83 -0.62 6.80 5.22
CA VAL A 83 0.00 7.27 6.46
C VAL A 83 1.52 7.11 6.47
N TYR A 84 2.03 6.16 5.70
CA TYR A 84 3.45 6.02 5.38
C TYR A 84 3.66 6.36 3.91
N LEU A 85 4.66 7.18 3.60
CA LEU A 85 4.91 7.59 2.23
C LEU A 85 5.19 6.39 1.31
N ALA A 86 5.89 5.37 1.82
CA ALA A 86 6.19 4.15 1.09
C ALA A 86 4.94 3.35 0.65
N GLN A 87 3.76 3.61 1.22
CA GLN A 87 2.52 3.01 0.74
C GLN A 87 2.22 3.35 -0.72
N LEU A 88 2.68 4.50 -1.20
CA LEU A 88 2.47 4.94 -2.57
C LEU A 88 3.12 4.02 -3.61
N SER A 89 4.20 3.32 -3.25
CA SER A 89 4.87 2.39 -4.17
C SER A 89 4.02 1.16 -4.53
N ALA A 90 3.00 0.85 -3.75
CA ALA A 90 2.05 -0.22 -4.01
C ALA A 90 0.95 0.17 -5.02
N TYR A 91 0.86 1.43 -5.39
CA TYR A 91 -0.13 1.95 -6.34
C TYR A 91 0.55 2.31 -7.66
N PRO A 92 -0.01 1.91 -8.81
CA PRO A 92 0.46 2.44 -10.07
C PRO A 92 0.17 3.94 -10.17
N ARG A 93 0.99 4.67 -10.91
CA ARG A 93 0.87 6.12 -11.11
C ARG A 93 -0.55 6.52 -11.55
N GLU A 94 -1.13 5.75 -12.45
CA GLU A 94 -2.48 5.98 -12.99
C GLU A 94 -3.55 5.90 -11.90
N GLU A 95 -3.38 5.04 -10.90
CA GLU A 95 -4.30 4.93 -9.76
C GLU A 95 -4.14 6.11 -8.78
N ILE A 96 -2.93 6.57 -8.54
CA ILE A 96 -2.68 7.78 -7.71
C ILE A 96 -3.33 9.01 -8.35
N LEU A 97 -3.29 9.13 -9.67
CA LEU A 97 -3.96 10.20 -10.41
C LEU A 97 -5.49 10.16 -10.28
N GLN A 98 -6.06 9.01 -9.92
CA GLN A 98 -7.50 8.87 -9.64
C GLN A 98 -7.86 9.20 -8.19
N PHE A 99 -6.89 9.42 -7.31
CA PHE A 99 -7.15 9.83 -5.95
C PHE A 99 -7.91 11.16 -5.92
N ARG A 100 -8.86 11.28 -5.00
CA ARG A 100 -9.65 12.50 -4.86
C ARG A 100 -8.75 13.72 -4.62
N ASN A 101 -8.96 14.77 -5.37
CA ASN A 101 -8.20 16.02 -5.34
C ASN A 101 -6.75 15.92 -5.84
N VAL A 102 -6.39 14.87 -6.56
CA VAL A 102 -5.11 14.74 -7.23
C VAL A 102 -5.28 15.06 -8.71
N GLY A 103 -4.81 16.22 -9.12
CA GLY A 103 -4.60 16.60 -10.51
C GLY A 103 -3.10 16.60 -10.83
N GLU A 104 -2.72 17.16 -11.97
CA GLU A 104 -1.31 17.17 -12.40
C GLU A 104 -0.40 17.94 -11.44
N LEU A 105 -0.85 19.05 -10.86
CA LEU A 105 -0.06 19.83 -9.89
C LEU A 105 0.19 19.02 -8.61
N ALA A 106 -0.87 18.42 -8.05
CA ALA A 106 -0.73 17.59 -6.86
C ALA A 106 0.14 16.37 -7.14
N MET A 107 0.01 15.74 -8.31
CA MET A 107 0.86 14.62 -8.72
C MET A 107 2.33 15.03 -8.83
N SER A 108 2.61 16.22 -9.35
CA SER A 108 3.97 16.79 -9.41
C SER A 108 4.56 16.99 -8.01
N GLU A 109 3.77 17.48 -7.06
CA GLU A 109 4.19 17.61 -5.66
C GLU A 109 4.46 16.24 -5.03
N ILE A 110 3.63 15.24 -5.32
CA ILE A 110 3.82 13.85 -4.86
C ILE A 110 5.11 13.29 -5.44
N ASP A 111 5.37 13.47 -6.72
CA ASP A 111 6.61 13.02 -7.37
C ASP A 111 7.84 13.63 -6.70
N THR A 112 7.83 14.95 -6.45
CA THR A 112 8.94 15.65 -5.79
C THR A 112 9.18 15.11 -4.38
N LEU A 113 8.11 14.87 -3.63
CA LEU A 113 8.17 14.34 -2.28
C LEU A 113 8.72 12.91 -2.27
N CYS A 114 8.23 12.05 -3.16
CA CYS A 114 8.67 10.68 -3.28
C CYS A 114 10.15 10.59 -3.73
N GLU A 115 10.58 11.41 -4.66
CA GLU A 115 11.97 11.50 -5.09
C GLU A 115 12.89 11.87 -3.93
N LYS A 116 12.49 12.86 -3.13
CA LYS A 116 13.26 13.31 -1.96
C LYS A 116 13.49 12.18 -0.94
N TYR A 117 12.51 11.32 -0.73
CA TYR A 117 12.56 10.25 0.26
C TYR A 117 12.83 8.85 -0.32
N GLY A 118 13.18 8.76 -1.59
CA GLY A 118 13.56 7.51 -2.23
C GLY A 118 12.40 6.54 -2.47
N ILE A 119 11.18 7.07 -2.61
CA ILE A 119 9.98 6.28 -2.91
C ILE A 119 9.77 6.26 -4.42
N GLN A 120 9.74 5.08 -5.02
CA GLN A 120 9.52 4.91 -6.44
C GLN A 120 8.04 4.71 -6.78
N ILE A 121 7.53 5.55 -7.68
CA ILE A 121 6.19 5.41 -8.26
C ILE A 121 6.35 4.88 -9.68
N ARG A 122 5.69 3.75 -9.97
CA ARG A 122 5.77 3.08 -11.27
C ARG A 122 4.45 3.18 -12.02
N SER A 123 4.54 3.20 -13.35
CA SER A 123 3.39 3.23 -14.26
C SER A 123 2.93 1.82 -14.64
N LEU A 124 1.68 1.71 -15.11
CA LEU A 124 1.17 0.50 -15.76
C LEU A 124 1.70 0.30 -17.18
N SER A 125 2.33 1.30 -17.77
CA SER A 125 2.77 1.26 -19.18
C SER A 125 3.65 0.06 -19.52
N PRO A 126 4.66 -0.34 -18.72
CA PRO A 126 5.44 -1.54 -18.99
C PRO A 126 4.62 -2.83 -19.05
N ILE A 127 3.59 -2.96 -18.19
CA ILE A 127 2.69 -4.12 -18.18
C ILE A 127 1.81 -4.12 -19.43
N LYS A 128 1.24 -2.99 -19.78
CA LYS A 128 0.42 -2.83 -21.00
C LYS A 128 1.21 -3.18 -22.25
N GLU A 129 2.47 -2.77 -22.32
CA GLU A 129 3.36 -3.09 -23.44
C GLU A 129 3.70 -4.58 -23.48
N ALA A 130 4.05 -5.19 -22.34
CA ALA A 130 4.40 -6.61 -22.24
C ALA A 130 3.24 -7.54 -22.65
N PHE A 131 1.99 -7.12 -22.41
CA PHE A 131 0.79 -7.90 -22.70
C PHE A 131 -0.06 -7.32 -23.84
N SER A 132 0.50 -6.49 -24.70
CA SER A 132 -0.19 -5.80 -25.79
C SER A 132 -0.88 -6.75 -26.77
N GLU A 133 -0.29 -7.94 -27.03
CA GLU A 133 -0.83 -8.95 -27.94
C GLU A 133 -2.08 -9.65 -27.43
N PHE A 134 -2.32 -9.65 -26.12
CA PHE A 134 -3.41 -10.41 -25.49
C PHE A 134 -4.74 -9.69 -25.46
N GLN A 135 -4.77 -8.38 -25.70
CA GLN A 135 -5.97 -7.54 -25.68
C GLN A 135 -6.82 -7.69 -24.41
N PHE A 136 -6.18 -7.75 -23.25
CA PHE A 136 -6.85 -7.87 -21.96
C PHE A 136 -7.71 -6.62 -21.66
N HIS A 137 -8.79 -6.83 -20.91
CA HIS A 137 -9.56 -5.72 -20.40
C HIS A 137 -8.71 -4.85 -19.46
N LYS A 138 -8.88 -3.53 -19.55
CA LYS A 138 -8.08 -2.55 -18.80
C LYS A 138 -7.99 -2.78 -17.28
N LYS A 139 -8.97 -3.44 -16.69
CA LYS A 139 -9.00 -3.77 -15.26
C LYS A 139 -7.99 -4.84 -14.86
N ILE A 140 -7.45 -5.59 -15.80
CA ILE A 140 -6.44 -6.63 -15.53
C ILE A 140 -5.09 -6.03 -15.14
N TYR A 141 -4.70 -4.93 -15.74
CA TYR A 141 -3.37 -4.35 -15.52
C TYR A 141 -3.07 -3.91 -14.08
N PRO A 142 -4.00 -3.26 -13.35
CA PRO A 142 -3.81 -3.00 -11.92
C PRO A 142 -3.65 -4.26 -11.08
N LEU A 143 -4.35 -5.34 -11.41
CA LEU A 143 -4.23 -6.64 -10.73
C LEU A 143 -2.83 -7.23 -10.96
N PHE A 144 -2.32 -7.18 -12.18
CA PHE A 144 -0.97 -7.64 -12.50
C PHE A 144 0.08 -6.81 -11.74
N PHE A 145 -0.11 -5.50 -11.67
CA PHE A 145 0.77 -4.62 -10.91
C PHE A 145 0.85 -5.04 -9.42
N ARG A 146 -0.29 -5.26 -8.77
CA ARG A 146 -0.36 -5.69 -7.37
C ARG A 146 0.23 -7.08 -7.16
N GLY A 147 0.08 -7.96 -8.13
CA GLY A 147 0.63 -9.32 -8.10
C GLY A 147 2.10 -9.42 -8.55
N ASN A 148 2.78 -8.30 -8.82
CA ASN A 148 4.14 -8.27 -9.36
C ASN A 148 4.29 -9.04 -10.68
N ILE A 149 3.27 -8.97 -11.54
CA ILE A 149 3.27 -9.56 -12.88
C ILE A 149 3.57 -8.46 -13.89
N PHE A 150 4.80 -8.43 -14.38
CA PHE A 150 5.28 -7.43 -15.34
C PHE A 150 5.62 -8.01 -16.72
N SER A 151 5.65 -9.34 -16.84
CA SER A 151 5.97 -10.06 -18.07
C SER A 151 5.19 -11.36 -18.18
N VAL A 152 5.15 -11.95 -19.39
CA VAL A 152 4.56 -13.27 -19.63
C VAL A 152 5.23 -14.36 -18.79
N ASP A 153 6.55 -14.24 -18.58
CA ASP A 153 7.32 -15.19 -17.77
C ASP A 153 6.87 -15.16 -16.30
N ASP A 154 6.48 -14.00 -15.79
CA ASP A 154 5.95 -13.88 -14.42
C ASP A 154 4.67 -14.69 -14.25
N ILE A 155 3.81 -14.76 -15.25
CA ILE A 155 2.59 -15.61 -15.24
C ILE A 155 2.99 -17.09 -15.23
N ARG A 156 3.96 -17.49 -16.04
CA ARG A 156 4.41 -18.89 -16.14
C ARG A 156 4.96 -19.40 -14.81
N ASN A 157 5.56 -18.52 -14.02
CA ASN A 157 6.12 -18.85 -12.71
C ASN A 157 5.09 -18.85 -11.58
N LYS A 158 3.84 -18.48 -11.84
CA LYS A 158 2.76 -18.47 -10.88
C LYS A 158 1.90 -19.73 -11.00
N SER A 159 1.47 -20.28 -9.86
CA SER A 159 0.47 -21.35 -9.83
C SER A 159 -0.91 -20.80 -10.17
N ALA A 160 -1.84 -21.68 -10.58
CA ALA A 160 -3.24 -21.29 -10.78
C ALA A 160 -3.87 -20.71 -9.53
N HIS A 161 -3.48 -21.21 -8.35
CA HIS A 161 -3.93 -20.71 -7.06
C HIS A 161 -3.43 -19.28 -6.79
N ASP A 162 -2.16 -18.98 -7.07
CA ASP A 162 -1.59 -17.64 -6.95
C ASP A 162 -2.31 -16.63 -7.85
N LEU A 163 -2.59 -17.01 -9.10
CA LEU A 163 -3.34 -16.16 -10.05
C LEU A 163 -4.77 -15.91 -9.57
N TYR A 164 -5.42 -16.93 -9.03
CA TYR A 164 -6.75 -16.81 -8.46
C TYR A 164 -6.78 -15.83 -7.29
N ASP A 165 -5.84 -15.94 -6.35
CA ASP A 165 -5.72 -15.04 -5.20
C ASP A 165 -5.51 -13.58 -5.63
N ILE A 166 -4.71 -13.33 -6.66
CA ILE A 166 -4.49 -12.00 -7.22
C ILE A 166 -5.80 -11.41 -7.77
N CYS A 167 -6.60 -12.22 -8.45
CA CYS A 167 -7.87 -11.79 -9.04
C CYS A 167 -8.98 -11.58 -7.99
N GLU A 168 -8.95 -12.32 -6.89
CA GLU A 168 -9.96 -12.26 -5.82
C GLU A 168 -9.77 -11.07 -4.86
N GLN A 169 -8.59 -10.47 -4.82
CA GLN A 169 -8.30 -9.35 -3.91
C GLN A 169 -9.07 -8.06 -4.22
N ASP A 170 -9.85 -8.01 -5.29
CA ASP A 170 -10.59 -6.83 -5.73
C ASP A 170 -12.09 -6.85 -5.38
N TYR A 171 -12.57 -7.81 -4.61
CA TYR A 171 -13.97 -7.89 -4.18
C TYR A 171 -14.13 -7.61 -2.68
#